data_91b0b6166ad83bddf7ef7ada999c67e9
#
_entry.id   91b0b6166ad83bddf7ef7ada999c67e9
#
_cell.length_a   1.000
_cell.length_b   1.000
_cell.length_c   1.000
_cell.angle_alpha   90.00
_cell.angle_beta   90.00
_cell.angle_gamma   90.00
#
_symmetry.space_group_name_H-M   'P 1'
#
loop_
_entity.id
_entity.type
_entity.pdbx_description
1 polymer ?
#
loop_
_entity_poly.entity_id
_entity_poly.type
_entity_poly.pdbx_seq_one_letter_code
_entity_poly.pdbx_strand_id
1 'polypeptide(L)'
;HKASPKEIENVIEKAIDNGINYFDLCASGNQIFEPFGKAIKGQRDKIVCQMHFGAAFNEKCEYAWTRNLEEIKRMTDWEFRALGMDYADMGFLHCVDEISDYEALVSGGVLDYTQELKSQGVVRHIGFSSHTPSVAQHILDTGLIDMMMFSINAAYDYEQGDEYGIGSVSERAALFRRCEKEGVGISVMKPFHGGQLLDAKTSPFKTALTRYQCLQYVLDRPGVLTTVPGVRNMEDLEALLGFSQAPREEKDYSVIATFTAEKIAGNCVYCNHCQPCLVGIQVGLVNKYYDLAKVGDQLAADHYKKLDVKASACVQCGHCDDRCPFGVAQSQRMKEIEEYFGC
;
A
#
# COMPACT_ATOMS: atom_id res chain seq x y z
N HIS A 1 0.92 12.30 21.03
CA HIS A 1 1.57 13.26 20.16
C HIS A 1 1.92 14.53 20.90
N LYS A 2 3.15 15.06 20.69
CA LYS A 2 3.66 16.24 21.39
C LYS A 2 3.68 17.48 20.50
N ALA A 3 3.31 17.35 19.21
CA ALA A 3 3.29 18.46 18.28
C ALA A 3 2.18 19.44 18.62
N SER A 4 2.47 20.73 18.53
CA SER A 4 1.46 21.78 18.69
C SER A 4 0.52 21.82 17.46
N PRO A 5 -0.70 22.35 17.60
CA PRO A 5 -1.62 22.49 16.45
C PRO A 5 -0.97 23.23 15.27
N LYS A 6 -0.15 24.25 15.55
CA LYS A 6 0.51 25.02 14.48
C LYS A 6 1.63 24.23 13.77
N GLU A 7 2.34 23.36 14.48
CA GLU A 7 3.30 22.43 13.86
C GLU A 7 2.59 21.43 12.95
N ILE A 8 1.44 20.90 13.39
CA ILE A 8 0.62 20.00 12.57
C ILE A 8 0.16 20.71 11.29
N GLU A 9 -0.41 21.91 11.40
CA GLU A 9 -0.80 22.75 10.26
C GLU A 9 0.38 22.92 9.27
N ASN A 10 1.53 23.36 9.77
CA ASN A 10 2.71 23.63 8.94
C ASN A 10 3.21 22.39 8.20
N VAL A 11 3.20 21.22 8.85
CA VAL A 11 3.61 19.94 8.23
C VAL A 11 2.66 19.57 7.09
N ILE A 12 1.36 19.72 7.30
CA ILE A 12 0.33 19.39 6.30
C ILE A 12 0.40 20.35 5.11
N GLU A 13 0.47 21.66 5.36
CA GLU A 13 0.64 22.69 4.33
C GLU A 13 1.90 22.39 3.49
N LYS A 14 3.03 22.13 4.14
CA LYS A 14 4.29 21.79 3.46
C LYS A 14 4.18 20.52 2.63
N ALA A 15 3.48 19.50 3.11
CA ALA A 15 3.25 18.25 2.38
C ALA A 15 2.46 18.52 1.09
N ILE A 16 1.35 19.27 1.18
CA ILE A 16 0.51 19.63 0.02
C ILE A 16 1.30 20.48 -0.98
N ASP A 17 2.05 21.47 -0.52
CA ASP A 17 2.88 22.34 -1.37
C ASP A 17 3.97 21.58 -2.15
N ASN A 18 4.37 20.40 -1.64
CA ASN A 18 5.33 19.51 -2.29
C ASN A 18 4.68 18.34 -3.05
N GLY A 19 3.37 18.39 -3.28
CA GLY A 19 2.65 17.43 -4.12
C GLY A 19 2.21 16.16 -3.43
N ILE A 20 2.35 16.05 -2.10
CA ILE A 20 1.72 14.96 -1.34
C ILE A 20 0.22 15.25 -1.28
N ASN A 21 -0.56 14.32 -1.82
CA ASN A 21 -1.99 14.51 -1.98
C ASN A 21 -2.87 13.43 -1.33
N TYR A 22 -2.29 12.38 -0.72
CA TYR A 22 -3.06 11.34 -0.05
C TYR A 22 -2.80 11.37 1.45
N PHE A 23 -3.88 11.50 2.24
CA PHE A 23 -3.81 11.62 3.69
C PHE A 23 -4.72 10.60 4.37
N ASP A 24 -4.16 9.89 5.33
CA ASP A 24 -4.85 8.93 6.18
C ASP A 24 -5.10 9.52 7.58
N LEU A 25 -6.37 9.59 7.97
CA LEU A 25 -6.82 10.21 9.21
C LEU A 25 -7.32 9.14 10.21
N CYS A 26 -6.46 8.19 10.55
CA CYS A 26 -6.85 7.10 11.45
C CYS A 26 -6.16 7.16 12.82
N ALA A 27 -4.84 7.09 12.83
CA ALA A 27 -4.09 6.63 13.99
C ALA A 27 -3.51 7.73 14.89
N SER A 28 -3.91 8.99 14.70
CA SER A 28 -3.18 10.12 15.32
C SER A 28 -3.82 10.70 16.58
N GLY A 29 -4.97 10.22 16.97
CA GLY A 29 -5.79 10.85 18.01
C GLY A 29 -6.58 12.05 17.48
N ASN A 30 -7.53 12.50 18.27
CA ASN A 30 -8.46 13.56 17.86
C ASN A 30 -7.79 14.94 17.65
N GLN A 31 -6.61 15.17 18.19
CA GLN A 31 -5.91 16.45 18.09
C GLN A 31 -5.43 16.84 16.70
N ILE A 32 -5.43 15.91 15.75
CA ILE A 32 -5.01 16.20 14.37
C ILE A 32 -6.11 16.80 13.51
N PHE A 33 -7.39 16.50 13.79
CA PHE A 33 -8.50 16.82 12.90
C PHE A 33 -8.70 18.32 12.69
N GLU A 34 -8.76 19.12 13.75
CA GLU A 34 -8.92 20.57 13.62
C GLU A 34 -7.73 21.27 12.93
N PRO A 35 -6.46 20.99 13.28
CA PRO A 35 -5.31 21.54 12.58
C PRO A 35 -5.27 21.09 11.10
N PHE A 36 -5.62 19.83 10.81
CA PHE A 36 -5.73 19.34 9.44
C PHE A 36 -6.77 20.11 8.65
N GLY A 37 -7.99 20.28 9.21
CA GLY A 37 -9.06 21.04 8.59
C GLY A 37 -8.68 22.49 8.28
N LYS A 38 -7.90 23.13 9.16
CA LYS A 38 -7.34 24.47 8.91
C LYS A 38 -6.35 24.49 7.77
N ALA A 39 -5.44 23.53 7.73
CA ALA A 39 -4.39 23.45 6.70
C ALA A 39 -4.95 23.19 5.30
N ILE A 40 -6.04 22.43 5.18
CA ILE A 40 -6.65 22.12 3.89
C ILE A 40 -7.67 23.14 3.41
N LYS A 41 -7.95 24.18 4.21
CA LYS A 41 -8.95 25.20 3.88
C LYS A 41 -8.64 25.89 2.55
N GLY A 42 -9.55 25.79 1.59
CA GLY A 42 -9.38 26.31 0.23
C GLY A 42 -8.50 25.43 -0.68
N GLN A 43 -8.12 24.23 -0.24
CA GLN A 43 -7.31 23.27 -0.99
C GLN A 43 -7.87 21.84 -0.95
N ARG A 44 -9.11 21.65 -0.49
CA ARG A 44 -9.74 20.33 -0.31
C ARG A 44 -9.75 19.50 -1.59
N ASP A 45 -9.88 20.14 -2.73
CA ASP A 45 -9.87 19.54 -4.08
C ASP A 45 -8.50 19.05 -4.52
N LYS A 46 -7.43 19.46 -3.86
CA LYS A 46 -6.06 19.00 -4.16
C LYS A 46 -5.67 17.70 -3.47
N ILE A 47 -6.49 17.22 -2.53
CA ILE A 47 -6.14 16.06 -1.70
C ILE A 47 -7.17 14.95 -1.79
N VAL A 48 -6.69 13.74 -1.54
CA VAL A 48 -7.46 12.52 -1.29
C VAL A 48 -7.43 12.26 0.21
N CYS A 49 -8.59 12.25 0.84
CA CYS A 49 -8.73 12.08 2.28
C CYS A 49 -9.35 10.71 2.58
N GLN A 50 -8.63 9.88 3.33
CA GLN A 50 -9.06 8.59 3.84
C GLN A 50 -9.50 8.72 5.30
N MET A 51 -10.75 8.37 5.60
CA MET A 51 -11.32 8.34 6.94
C MET A 51 -11.65 6.89 7.34
N HIS A 52 -11.71 6.62 8.64
CA HIS A 52 -11.90 5.28 9.17
C HIS A 52 -13.14 5.18 10.07
N PHE A 53 -14.17 4.51 9.58
CA PHE A 53 -15.39 4.23 10.34
C PHE A 53 -15.15 3.10 11.33
N GLY A 54 -15.28 3.42 12.61
CA GLY A 54 -14.97 2.53 13.72
C GLY A 54 -13.62 2.78 14.38
N ALA A 55 -12.75 3.65 13.85
CA ALA A 55 -11.70 4.24 14.66
C ALA A 55 -12.33 5.17 15.70
N ALA A 56 -11.87 5.11 16.94
CA ALA A 56 -12.42 5.88 18.05
C ALA A 56 -11.30 6.41 18.95
N PHE A 57 -11.64 7.39 19.76
CA PHE A 57 -10.73 7.98 20.74
C PHE A 57 -11.48 8.11 22.07
N ASN A 58 -10.85 7.67 23.15
CA ASN A 58 -11.40 7.84 24.49
C ASN A 58 -11.25 9.30 24.98
N GLU A 59 -11.80 9.59 26.16
CA GLU A 59 -11.74 10.93 26.79
C GLU A 59 -10.31 11.46 27.01
N LYS A 60 -9.31 10.57 27.02
CA LYS A 60 -7.88 10.91 27.15
C LYS A 60 -7.20 11.09 25.79
N CYS A 61 -7.97 11.09 24.69
CA CYS A 61 -7.45 11.12 23.32
C CYS A 61 -6.58 9.91 22.95
N GLU A 62 -6.75 8.78 23.66
CA GLU A 62 -6.08 7.55 23.32
C GLU A 62 -6.88 6.80 22.28
N TYR A 63 -6.17 6.17 21.34
CA TYR A 63 -6.77 5.38 20.29
C TYR A 63 -7.57 4.21 20.86
N ALA A 64 -8.74 4.01 20.28
CA ALA A 64 -9.66 2.89 20.51
C ALA A 64 -10.34 2.53 19.20
N TRP A 65 -11.21 1.52 19.22
CA TRP A 65 -12.08 1.19 18.08
C TRP A 65 -13.44 0.67 18.57
N THR A 66 -14.43 0.79 17.72
CA THR A 66 -15.81 0.39 18.04
C THR A 66 -16.49 -0.26 16.84
N ARG A 67 -17.46 -1.16 17.12
CA ARG A 67 -18.37 -1.71 16.10
C ARG A 67 -19.80 -1.18 16.30
N ASN A 68 -20.01 -0.31 17.27
CA ASN A 68 -21.32 0.28 17.57
C ASN A 68 -21.67 1.37 16.54
N LEU A 69 -22.75 1.17 15.80
CA LEU A 69 -23.18 2.07 14.72
C LEU A 69 -23.44 3.49 15.22
N GLU A 70 -24.12 3.66 16.35
CA GLU A 70 -24.46 5.00 16.86
C GLU A 70 -23.20 5.78 17.31
N GLU A 71 -22.23 5.05 17.86
CA GLU A 71 -20.95 5.64 18.20
C GLU A 71 -20.16 6.03 16.94
N ILE A 72 -20.14 5.17 15.92
CA ILE A 72 -19.51 5.44 14.63
C ILE A 72 -20.14 6.67 13.99
N LYS A 73 -21.47 6.78 13.93
CA LYS A 73 -22.16 7.96 13.39
C LYS A 73 -21.76 9.23 14.13
N ARG A 74 -21.79 9.19 15.45
CA ARG A 74 -21.40 10.32 16.29
C ARG A 74 -19.95 10.75 16.05
N MET A 75 -19.02 9.81 15.93
CA MET A 75 -17.62 10.08 15.65
C MET A 75 -17.44 10.66 14.24
N THR A 76 -18.05 10.06 13.24
CA THR A 76 -18.01 10.52 11.84
C THR A 76 -18.53 11.96 11.72
N ASP A 77 -19.66 12.27 12.36
CA ASP A 77 -20.20 13.63 12.38
C ASP A 77 -19.26 14.65 13.04
N TRP A 78 -18.58 14.22 14.11
CA TRP A 78 -17.60 15.06 14.77
C TRP A 78 -16.37 15.29 13.90
N GLU A 79 -15.84 14.24 13.26
CA GLU A 79 -14.69 14.30 12.38
C GLU A 79 -14.93 15.23 11.19
N PHE A 80 -16.05 15.12 10.50
CA PHE A 80 -16.42 16.01 9.40
C PHE A 80 -16.50 17.47 9.85
N ARG A 81 -17.09 17.75 11.02
CA ARG A 81 -17.12 19.10 11.59
C ARG A 81 -15.74 19.63 11.94
N ALA A 82 -14.90 18.82 12.58
CA ALA A 82 -13.56 19.21 12.97
C ALA A 82 -12.65 19.47 11.75
N LEU A 83 -12.82 18.69 10.69
CA LEU A 83 -12.12 18.85 9.42
C LEU A 83 -12.69 20.00 8.57
N GLY A 84 -13.92 20.44 8.81
CA GLY A 84 -14.60 21.42 7.95
C GLY A 84 -14.81 20.90 6.52
N MET A 85 -15.10 19.61 6.37
CA MET A 85 -15.31 18.94 5.09
C MET A 85 -16.75 18.48 4.93
N ASP A 86 -17.24 18.47 3.70
CA ASP A 86 -18.57 17.96 3.33
C ASP A 86 -18.50 16.53 2.77
N TYR A 87 -17.32 16.07 2.38
CA TYR A 87 -17.10 14.71 1.84
C TYR A 87 -15.70 14.19 2.15
N ALA A 88 -15.59 12.85 2.19
CA ALA A 88 -14.33 12.11 2.17
C ALA A 88 -14.17 11.38 0.83
N ASP A 89 -12.94 11.24 0.35
CA ASP A 89 -12.68 10.45 -0.86
C ASP A 89 -12.78 8.96 -0.57
N MET A 90 -12.27 8.53 0.59
CA MET A 90 -12.26 7.15 1.04
C MET A 90 -12.90 7.03 2.43
N GLY A 91 -13.87 6.13 2.57
CA GLY A 91 -14.46 5.73 3.85
C GLY A 91 -14.16 4.25 4.13
N PHE A 92 -13.32 3.99 5.12
CA PHE A 92 -12.79 2.67 5.40
C PHE A 92 -13.48 2.04 6.62
N LEU A 93 -13.90 0.78 6.50
CA LEU A 93 -14.21 -0.07 7.64
C LEU A 93 -12.91 -0.34 8.41
N HIS A 94 -12.87 0.07 9.68
CA HIS A 94 -11.62 0.14 10.42
C HIS A 94 -11.21 -1.19 11.04
N CYS A 95 -9.94 -1.60 10.79
CA CYS A 95 -9.23 -2.69 11.47
C CYS A 95 -10.05 -3.99 11.54
N VAL A 96 -10.32 -4.59 10.38
CA VAL A 96 -11.10 -5.81 10.25
C VAL A 96 -10.14 -6.99 10.09
N ASP A 97 -9.74 -7.62 11.20
CA ASP A 97 -8.71 -8.67 11.22
C ASP A 97 -9.25 -10.07 11.46
N GLU A 98 -10.54 -10.18 11.85
CA GLU A 98 -11.24 -11.44 12.00
C GLU A 98 -12.57 -11.45 11.23
N ILE A 99 -13.03 -12.62 10.81
CA ILE A 99 -14.33 -12.77 10.14
C ILE A 99 -15.48 -12.30 11.04
N SER A 100 -15.39 -12.57 12.33
CA SER A 100 -16.37 -12.12 13.34
C SER A 100 -16.47 -10.59 13.43
N ASP A 101 -15.35 -9.86 13.22
CA ASP A 101 -15.36 -8.40 13.13
C ASP A 101 -16.17 -7.93 11.93
N TYR A 102 -15.96 -8.56 10.77
CA TYR A 102 -16.70 -8.24 9.56
C TYR A 102 -18.20 -8.54 9.73
N GLU A 103 -18.54 -9.71 10.27
CA GLU A 103 -19.92 -10.09 10.56
C GLU A 103 -20.61 -9.11 11.53
N ALA A 104 -19.87 -8.61 12.53
CA ALA A 104 -20.38 -7.59 13.45
C ALA A 104 -20.64 -6.24 12.75
N LEU A 105 -19.79 -5.83 11.81
CA LEU A 105 -20.01 -4.62 11.01
C LEU A 105 -21.22 -4.76 10.09
N VAL A 106 -21.43 -5.92 9.48
CA VAL A 106 -22.59 -6.20 8.62
C VAL A 106 -23.86 -6.25 9.45
N SER A 107 -23.92 -7.13 10.48
CA SER A 107 -25.12 -7.31 11.30
C SER A 107 -25.47 -6.07 12.15
N GLY A 108 -24.45 -5.27 12.51
CA GLY A 108 -24.60 -4.02 13.23
C GLY A 108 -25.03 -2.83 12.33
N GLY A 109 -25.16 -3.03 11.01
CA GLY A 109 -25.60 -1.99 10.07
C GLY A 109 -24.51 -0.98 9.69
N VAL A 110 -23.25 -1.21 10.05
CA VAL A 110 -22.16 -0.28 9.72
C VAL A 110 -21.85 -0.28 8.22
N LEU A 111 -21.88 -1.46 7.59
CA LEU A 111 -21.69 -1.58 6.14
C LEU A 111 -22.80 -0.87 5.38
N ASP A 112 -24.06 -1.03 5.79
CA ASP A 112 -25.20 -0.36 5.18
C ASP A 112 -25.10 1.17 5.33
N TYR A 113 -24.71 1.64 6.51
CA TYR A 113 -24.45 3.06 6.75
C TYR A 113 -23.34 3.60 5.83
N THR A 114 -22.26 2.86 5.66
CA THR A 114 -21.17 3.28 4.77
C THR A 114 -21.62 3.35 3.31
N GLN A 115 -22.46 2.42 2.86
CA GLN A 115 -23.07 2.43 1.52
C GLN A 115 -24.05 3.59 1.36
N GLU A 116 -24.82 3.90 2.41
CA GLU A 116 -25.70 5.08 2.42
C GLU A 116 -24.90 6.37 2.24
N LEU A 117 -23.80 6.56 3.00
CA LEU A 117 -22.90 7.70 2.83
C LEU A 117 -22.32 7.79 1.41
N LYS A 118 -21.99 6.66 0.79
CA LYS A 118 -21.54 6.61 -0.61
C LYS A 118 -22.67 7.03 -1.55
N SER A 119 -23.90 6.57 -1.36
CA SER A 119 -25.04 6.93 -2.18
C SER A 119 -25.41 8.43 -2.09
N GLN A 120 -25.15 9.04 -0.93
CA GLN A 120 -25.37 10.47 -0.68
C GLN A 120 -24.19 11.34 -1.17
N GLY A 121 -23.08 10.74 -1.61
CA GLY A 121 -21.88 11.46 -2.03
C GLY A 121 -21.03 12.01 -0.89
N VAL A 122 -21.34 11.67 0.36
CA VAL A 122 -20.54 12.00 1.54
C VAL A 122 -19.24 11.20 1.57
N VAL A 123 -19.26 9.99 1.02
CA VAL A 123 -18.07 9.15 0.77
C VAL A 123 -18.05 8.76 -0.70
N ARG A 124 -16.92 8.93 -1.36
CA ARG A 124 -16.80 8.59 -2.79
C ARG A 124 -16.52 7.12 -3.03
N HIS A 125 -15.65 6.53 -2.22
CA HIS A 125 -15.19 5.15 -2.34
C HIS A 125 -15.21 4.44 -0.99
N ILE A 126 -15.55 3.14 -1.02
CA ILE A 126 -15.56 2.29 0.18
C ILE A 126 -14.29 1.46 0.22
N GLY A 127 -13.67 1.41 1.39
CA GLY A 127 -12.52 0.57 1.65
C GLY A 127 -12.60 -0.11 3.01
N PHE A 128 -11.56 -0.84 3.33
CA PHE A 128 -11.34 -1.39 4.66
C PHE A 128 -9.85 -1.44 4.99
N SER A 129 -9.51 -1.53 6.27
CA SER A 129 -8.16 -1.82 6.72
C SER A 129 -8.08 -3.17 7.40
N SER A 130 -7.03 -3.94 7.09
CA SER A 130 -6.80 -5.27 7.66
C SER A 130 -5.30 -5.59 7.71
N HIS A 131 -4.95 -6.56 8.57
CA HIS A 131 -3.63 -7.16 8.66
C HIS A 131 -3.64 -8.65 8.25
N THR A 132 -4.84 -9.23 8.03
CA THR A 132 -5.08 -10.66 7.84
C THR A 132 -5.48 -10.97 6.39
N PRO A 133 -4.63 -11.66 5.59
CA PRO A 133 -4.91 -11.94 4.18
C PRO A 133 -6.21 -12.71 3.95
N SER A 134 -6.52 -13.72 4.76
CA SER A 134 -7.74 -14.53 4.61
C SER A 134 -9.01 -13.72 4.85
N VAL A 135 -9.00 -12.82 5.83
CA VAL A 135 -10.11 -11.89 6.10
C VAL A 135 -10.26 -10.89 4.96
N ALA A 136 -9.15 -10.33 4.50
CA ALA A 136 -9.16 -9.43 3.35
C ALA A 136 -9.75 -10.10 2.09
N GLN A 137 -9.37 -11.35 1.81
CA GLN A 137 -9.94 -12.15 0.71
C GLN A 137 -11.46 -12.30 0.84
N HIS A 138 -11.95 -12.62 2.05
CA HIS A 138 -13.38 -12.75 2.33
C HIS A 138 -14.15 -11.44 2.11
N ILE A 139 -13.61 -10.31 2.54
CA ILE A 139 -14.24 -9.01 2.33
C ILE A 139 -14.27 -8.65 0.83
N LEU A 140 -13.20 -8.94 0.09
CA LEU A 140 -13.14 -8.72 -1.36
C LEU A 140 -14.18 -9.56 -2.14
N ASP A 141 -14.59 -10.74 -1.63
CA ASP A 141 -15.63 -11.56 -2.27
C ASP A 141 -16.99 -10.85 -2.37
N THR A 142 -17.21 -9.81 -1.58
CA THR A 142 -18.44 -9.00 -1.65
C THR A 142 -18.57 -8.16 -2.91
N GLY A 143 -17.45 -7.83 -3.57
CA GLY A 143 -17.42 -6.93 -4.73
C GLY A 143 -17.75 -5.46 -4.40
N LEU A 144 -17.81 -5.07 -3.12
CA LEU A 144 -18.20 -3.73 -2.67
C LEU A 144 -17.02 -2.78 -2.45
N ILE A 145 -15.79 -3.29 -2.52
CA ILE A 145 -14.59 -2.60 -2.07
C ILE A 145 -13.84 -1.97 -3.24
N ASP A 146 -13.60 -0.68 -3.13
CA ASP A 146 -12.81 0.09 -4.09
C ASP A 146 -11.31 0.11 -3.70
N MET A 147 -11.01 0.06 -2.39
CA MET A 147 -9.62 0.16 -1.89
C MET A 147 -9.42 -0.60 -0.59
N MET A 148 -8.23 -1.15 -0.39
CA MET A 148 -7.81 -1.82 0.84
C MET A 148 -6.59 -1.12 1.44
N MET A 149 -6.58 -0.91 2.76
CA MET A 149 -5.35 -0.57 3.48
C MET A 149 -4.75 -1.82 4.08
N PHE A 150 -3.49 -2.07 3.78
CA PHE A 150 -2.81 -3.29 4.23
C PHE A 150 -1.39 -3.03 4.70
N SER A 151 -0.91 -3.81 5.67
CA SER A 151 0.47 -3.76 6.14
C SER A 151 1.41 -4.41 5.14
N ILE A 152 2.23 -3.64 4.46
CA ILE A 152 3.22 -4.15 3.51
C ILE A 152 4.58 -3.56 3.83
N ASN A 153 5.59 -4.40 3.94
CA ASN A 153 6.99 -4.02 3.99
C ASN A 153 7.89 -5.23 3.68
N ALA A 154 9.16 -4.99 3.47
CA ALA A 154 10.09 -6.04 3.11
C ALA A 154 10.20 -7.16 4.15
N ALA A 155 10.08 -6.85 5.45
CA ALA A 155 10.16 -7.87 6.50
C ALA A 155 8.95 -8.80 6.48
N TYR A 156 7.74 -8.27 6.37
CA TYR A 156 6.50 -9.06 6.34
C TYR A 156 6.35 -9.93 5.11
N ASP A 157 6.87 -9.47 3.97
CA ASP A 157 6.84 -10.25 2.73
C ASP A 157 8.01 -11.25 2.63
N TYR A 158 8.91 -11.23 3.61
CA TYR A 158 10.09 -12.07 3.67
C TYR A 158 9.87 -13.33 4.51
N GLU A 159 9.31 -13.15 5.68
CA GLU A 159 8.90 -14.21 6.59
C GLU A 159 7.61 -13.82 7.30
N GLN A 160 6.96 -14.79 7.94
CA GLN A 160 5.76 -14.49 8.72
C GLN A 160 6.11 -13.42 9.77
N GLY A 161 5.40 -12.30 9.69
CA GLY A 161 5.60 -11.15 10.56
C GLY A 161 5.02 -11.34 11.97
N ASP A 162 4.95 -10.22 12.67
CA ASP A 162 4.27 -10.09 13.95
C ASP A 162 2.72 -10.05 13.78
N GLU A 163 2.01 -9.60 14.81
CA GLU A 163 0.55 -9.40 14.81
C GLU A 163 0.01 -8.48 13.70
N TYR A 164 0.89 -7.74 13.01
CA TYR A 164 0.56 -6.84 11.91
C TYR A 164 1.01 -7.36 10.54
N GLY A 165 1.70 -8.48 10.49
CA GLY A 165 2.20 -9.12 9.28
C GLY A 165 1.71 -10.56 9.17
N ILE A 166 0.42 -10.79 9.43
CA ILE A 166 -0.22 -12.10 9.44
C ILE A 166 -0.22 -12.73 8.04
N GLY A 167 -0.18 -14.04 8.01
CA GLY A 167 -0.21 -14.84 6.78
C GLY A 167 1.17 -15.13 6.21
N SER A 168 1.24 -16.13 5.35
CA SER A 168 2.45 -16.50 4.64
C SER A 168 2.76 -15.51 3.52
N VAL A 169 4.00 -15.48 3.08
CA VAL A 169 4.45 -14.68 1.92
C VAL A 169 3.60 -14.96 0.67
N SER A 170 3.24 -16.22 0.44
CA SER A 170 2.42 -16.63 -0.71
C SER A 170 0.98 -16.15 -0.62
N GLU A 171 0.35 -16.19 0.56
CA GLU A 171 -1.01 -15.67 0.78
C GLU A 171 -1.06 -14.16 0.58
N ARG A 172 -0.08 -13.43 1.10
CA ARG A 172 0.05 -11.99 0.93
C ARG A 172 0.24 -11.61 -0.54
N ALA A 173 1.16 -12.29 -1.23
CA ALA A 173 1.39 -12.08 -2.65
C ALA A 173 0.15 -12.42 -3.52
N ALA A 174 -0.61 -13.44 -3.16
CA ALA A 174 -1.87 -13.78 -3.84
C ALA A 174 -2.93 -12.68 -3.65
N LEU A 175 -3.04 -12.15 -2.42
CA LEU A 175 -3.95 -11.04 -2.13
C LEU A 175 -3.61 -9.78 -2.96
N PHE A 176 -2.34 -9.40 -3.04
CA PHE A 176 -1.92 -8.22 -3.81
C PHE A 176 -2.23 -8.36 -5.30
N ARG A 177 -1.95 -9.53 -5.88
CA ARG A 177 -2.30 -9.83 -7.28
C ARG A 177 -3.81 -9.84 -7.52
N ARG A 178 -4.58 -10.35 -6.56
CA ARG A 178 -6.05 -10.30 -6.63
C ARG A 178 -6.54 -8.84 -6.67
N CYS A 179 -6.07 -8.00 -5.76
CA CYS A 179 -6.45 -6.59 -5.74
C CYS A 179 -6.16 -5.91 -7.08
N GLU A 180 -4.96 -6.09 -7.63
CA GLU A 180 -4.61 -5.53 -8.95
C GLU A 180 -5.52 -6.05 -10.06
N LYS A 181 -5.81 -7.35 -10.08
CA LYS A 181 -6.69 -7.97 -11.09
C LYS A 181 -8.13 -7.45 -11.02
N GLU A 182 -8.66 -7.27 -9.83
CA GLU A 182 -10.04 -6.84 -9.59
C GLU A 182 -10.20 -5.30 -9.59
N GLY A 183 -9.10 -4.56 -9.78
CA GLY A 183 -9.11 -3.09 -9.78
C GLY A 183 -9.29 -2.49 -8.39
N VAL A 184 -9.02 -3.25 -7.33
CA VAL A 184 -9.01 -2.75 -5.96
C VAL A 184 -7.64 -2.15 -5.65
N GLY A 185 -7.60 -0.85 -5.33
CA GLY A 185 -6.37 -0.17 -4.95
C GLY A 185 -5.87 -0.59 -3.56
N ILE A 186 -4.55 -0.54 -3.36
CA ILE A 186 -3.96 -0.76 -2.03
C ILE A 186 -3.28 0.52 -1.56
N SER A 187 -3.66 1.01 -0.35
CA SER A 187 -2.87 1.95 0.43
C SER A 187 -2.04 1.19 1.46
N VAL A 188 -0.75 1.49 1.52
CA VAL A 188 0.18 0.72 2.36
C VAL A 188 0.40 1.41 3.70
N MET A 189 0.07 0.71 4.79
CA MET A 189 0.51 1.07 6.13
C MET A 189 1.78 0.31 6.52
N LYS A 190 2.53 0.85 7.50
CA LYS A 190 3.76 0.26 8.08
C LYS A 190 4.90 -0.03 7.09
N PRO A 191 5.19 0.85 6.11
CA PRO A 191 6.25 0.62 5.12
C PRO A 191 7.63 0.49 5.75
N PHE A 192 7.83 1.00 6.96
CA PHE A 192 9.11 0.96 7.69
C PHE A 192 9.15 -0.08 8.81
N HIS A 193 8.13 -0.95 8.95
CA HIS A 193 8.01 -1.91 10.06
C HIS A 193 8.17 -1.22 11.44
N GLY A 194 7.40 -0.16 11.70
CA GLY A 194 7.54 0.63 12.93
C GLY A 194 8.90 1.32 13.11
N GLY A 195 9.68 1.44 12.03
CA GLY A 195 11.04 1.99 12.03
C GLY A 195 12.15 0.93 12.13
N GLN A 196 11.80 -0.33 12.38
CA GLN A 196 12.79 -1.41 12.56
C GLN A 196 13.66 -1.63 11.31
N LEU A 197 13.10 -1.46 10.11
CA LEU A 197 13.85 -1.58 8.85
C LEU A 197 14.91 -0.48 8.67
N LEU A 198 14.78 0.64 9.37
CA LEU A 198 15.69 1.78 9.25
C LEU A 198 16.92 1.70 10.18
N ASP A 199 17.02 0.65 11.00
CA ASP A 199 18.15 0.41 11.91
C ASP A 199 18.68 -1.02 11.70
N ALA A 200 19.99 -1.16 11.45
CA ALA A 200 20.66 -2.43 11.23
C ALA A 200 20.56 -3.41 12.42
N LYS A 201 20.33 -2.90 13.64
CA LYS A 201 20.21 -3.74 14.84
C LYS A 201 18.84 -4.39 14.96
N THR A 202 17.81 -3.75 14.43
CA THR A 202 16.42 -4.22 14.51
C THR A 202 15.89 -4.79 13.20
N SER A 203 16.54 -4.47 12.07
CA SER A 203 16.21 -5.01 10.77
C SER A 203 16.47 -6.52 10.70
N PRO A 204 15.50 -7.34 10.24
CA PRO A 204 15.72 -8.77 10.02
C PRO A 204 16.81 -9.05 8.99
N PHE A 205 17.12 -8.07 8.15
CA PHE A 205 18.18 -8.14 7.14
C PHE A 205 19.58 -7.80 7.71
N LYS A 206 19.71 -7.53 9.02
CA LYS A 206 20.96 -7.12 9.68
C LYS A 206 21.67 -5.93 9.00
N THR A 207 20.93 -5.19 8.22
CA THR A 207 21.31 -3.93 7.58
C THR A 207 20.16 -2.96 7.64
N ALA A 208 20.46 -1.67 7.74
CA ALA A 208 19.44 -0.63 7.66
C ALA A 208 19.05 -0.42 6.19
N LEU A 209 17.75 -0.39 5.92
CA LEU A 209 17.23 0.13 4.66
C LEU A 209 17.05 1.64 4.79
N THR A 210 17.22 2.35 3.69
CA THR A 210 16.82 3.75 3.63
C THR A 210 15.29 3.88 3.54
N ARG A 211 14.75 5.06 3.88
CA ARG A 211 13.33 5.34 3.66
C ARG A 211 12.93 5.14 2.20
N TYR A 212 13.76 5.56 1.27
CA TYR A 212 13.49 5.45 -0.17
C TYR A 212 13.46 3.99 -0.64
N GLN A 213 14.34 3.14 -0.13
CA GLN A 213 14.30 1.71 -0.40
C GLN A 213 13.02 1.07 0.11
N CYS A 214 12.60 1.40 1.34
CA CYS A 214 11.34 0.89 1.89
C CYS A 214 10.12 1.37 1.11
N LEU A 215 10.07 2.65 0.71
CA LEU A 215 8.96 3.20 -0.10
C LEU A 215 8.92 2.56 -1.48
N GLN A 216 10.07 2.44 -2.15
CA GLN A 216 10.13 1.81 -3.47
C GLN A 216 9.70 0.34 -3.40
N TYR A 217 10.15 -0.37 -2.36
CA TYR A 217 9.74 -1.77 -2.16
C TYR A 217 8.22 -1.92 -2.16
N VAL A 218 7.51 -1.13 -1.37
CA VAL A 218 6.05 -1.26 -1.25
C VAL A 218 5.33 -0.79 -2.50
N LEU A 219 5.80 0.29 -3.15
CA LEU A 219 5.21 0.81 -4.38
C LEU A 219 5.39 -0.13 -5.58
N ASP A 220 6.37 -1.02 -5.55
CA ASP A 220 6.56 -2.05 -6.58
C ASP A 220 5.60 -3.25 -6.42
N ARG A 221 4.83 -3.34 -5.34
CA ARG A 221 3.89 -4.46 -5.14
C ARG A 221 2.65 -4.31 -6.02
N PRO A 222 2.09 -5.43 -6.54
CA PRO A 222 0.88 -5.40 -7.34
C PRO A 222 -0.27 -4.72 -6.60
N GLY A 223 -1.07 -3.92 -7.30
CA GLY A 223 -2.25 -3.24 -6.76
C GLY A 223 -1.96 -2.04 -5.84
N VAL A 224 -0.70 -1.80 -5.46
CA VAL A 224 -0.35 -0.66 -4.60
C VAL A 224 -0.44 0.64 -5.38
N LEU A 225 -1.27 1.56 -4.89
CA LEU A 225 -1.45 2.91 -5.44
C LEU A 225 -0.71 3.97 -4.64
N THR A 226 -0.61 3.78 -3.33
CA THR A 226 0.00 4.76 -2.43
C THR A 226 0.52 4.10 -1.15
N THR A 227 1.34 4.85 -0.42
CA THR A 227 1.82 4.46 0.92
C THR A 227 1.65 5.62 1.89
N VAL A 228 1.31 5.29 3.13
CA VAL A 228 1.04 6.26 4.21
C VAL A 228 2.06 6.09 5.35
N PRO A 229 3.32 6.51 5.12
CA PRO A 229 4.33 6.49 6.17
C PRO A 229 3.95 7.46 7.30
N GLY A 230 4.21 7.08 8.54
CA GLY A 230 3.99 7.97 9.68
C GLY A 230 4.94 9.16 9.65
N VAL A 231 4.38 10.36 9.77
CA VAL A 231 5.10 11.64 9.87
C VAL A 231 4.76 12.28 11.20
N ARG A 232 5.76 12.50 12.06
CA ARG A 232 5.59 13.05 13.41
C ARG A 232 5.89 14.54 13.51
N ASN A 233 6.73 15.03 12.61
CA ASN A 233 7.28 16.38 12.60
C ASN A 233 7.80 16.77 11.21
N MET A 234 8.31 17.98 11.07
CA MET A 234 8.84 18.51 9.81
C MET A 234 10.05 17.72 9.30
N GLU A 235 10.93 17.26 10.18
CA GLU A 235 12.12 16.47 9.80
C GLU A 235 11.72 15.14 9.15
N ASP A 236 10.73 14.44 9.72
CA ASP A 236 10.20 13.21 9.11
C ASP A 236 9.61 13.48 7.72
N LEU A 237 8.89 14.60 7.54
CA LEU A 237 8.35 14.99 6.24
C LEU A 237 9.47 15.26 5.23
N GLU A 238 10.43 16.10 5.58
CA GLU A 238 11.55 16.49 4.71
C GLU A 238 12.35 15.28 4.25
N ALA A 239 12.53 14.29 5.14
CA ALA A 239 13.19 13.02 4.81
C ALA A 239 12.43 12.15 3.77
N LEU A 240 11.18 12.49 3.46
CA LEU A 240 10.36 11.78 2.46
C LEU A 240 10.21 12.58 1.15
N LEU A 241 10.24 13.92 1.21
CA LEU A 241 9.94 14.78 0.06
C LEU A 241 10.87 14.54 -1.14
N GLY A 242 12.12 14.16 -0.89
CA GLY A 242 13.10 13.85 -1.94
C GLY A 242 12.82 12.57 -2.74
N PHE A 243 11.91 11.70 -2.26
CA PHE A 243 11.70 10.39 -2.87
C PHE A 243 11.34 10.45 -4.36
N SER A 244 10.46 11.36 -4.76
CA SER A 244 10.01 11.45 -6.16
C SER A 244 11.16 11.79 -7.12
N GLN A 245 12.13 12.60 -6.68
CA GLN A 245 13.28 13.07 -7.44
C GLN A 245 14.53 12.20 -7.26
N ALA A 246 14.53 11.28 -6.27
CA ALA A 246 15.67 10.45 -5.97
C ALA A 246 16.04 9.56 -7.16
N PRO A 247 17.33 9.40 -7.48
CA PRO A 247 17.78 8.50 -8.53
C PRO A 247 17.47 7.03 -8.16
N ARG A 248 17.50 6.17 -9.18
CA ARG A 248 17.14 4.75 -9.01
C ARG A 248 18.03 4.04 -8.01
N GLU A 249 19.29 4.40 -7.96
CA GLU A 249 20.29 3.81 -7.07
C GLU A 249 19.96 4.02 -5.59
N GLU A 250 19.37 5.15 -5.23
CA GLU A 250 18.93 5.44 -3.86
C GLU A 250 17.65 4.68 -3.46
N LYS A 251 16.88 4.23 -4.45
CA LYS A 251 15.65 3.45 -4.30
C LYS A 251 15.90 1.94 -4.38
N ASP A 252 17.13 1.55 -4.71
CA ASP A 252 17.51 0.15 -4.89
C ASP A 252 17.53 -0.61 -3.56
N TYR A 253 16.56 -1.48 -3.38
CA TYR A 253 16.41 -2.34 -2.19
C TYR A 253 16.95 -3.77 -2.38
N SER A 254 17.74 -4.05 -3.40
CA SER A 254 18.28 -5.38 -3.68
C SER A 254 19.17 -5.95 -2.57
N VAL A 255 19.67 -5.06 -1.70
CA VAL A 255 20.40 -5.46 -0.51
C VAL A 255 19.67 -6.54 0.31
N ILE A 256 18.33 -6.55 0.30
CA ILE A 256 17.53 -7.59 1.00
C ILE A 256 17.70 -8.98 0.39
N ALA A 257 18.04 -9.10 -0.87
CA ALA A 257 18.19 -10.39 -1.56
C ALA A 257 19.39 -11.21 -1.04
N THR A 258 20.40 -10.55 -0.49
CA THR A 258 21.58 -11.22 0.08
C THR A 258 21.25 -12.07 1.32
N PHE A 259 20.06 -11.88 1.91
CA PHE A 259 19.62 -12.54 3.14
C PHE A 259 18.48 -13.54 2.95
N THR A 260 17.92 -13.66 1.73
CA THR A 260 16.68 -14.39 1.46
C THR A 260 16.83 -15.69 0.70
N ALA A 261 18.00 -16.24 0.62
CA ALA A 261 18.37 -17.31 -0.32
C ALA A 261 17.40 -18.51 -0.45
N GLU A 262 16.57 -18.80 0.56
CA GLU A 262 15.73 -20.00 0.52
C GLU A 262 14.24 -19.78 0.19
N LYS A 263 13.66 -18.61 0.52
CA LYS A 263 12.19 -18.40 0.40
C LYS A 263 11.74 -17.52 -0.77
N ILE A 264 12.60 -16.61 -1.24
CA ILE A 264 12.32 -15.78 -2.42
C ILE A 264 13.21 -16.18 -3.61
N ALA A 265 14.22 -17.00 -3.40
CA ALA A 265 15.05 -17.52 -4.49
C ALA A 265 14.15 -18.10 -5.60
N GLY A 266 14.40 -17.66 -6.83
CA GLY A 266 13.63 -18.10 -8.00
C GLY A 266 12.33 -17.33 -8.25
N ASN A 267 11.91 -16.39 -7.40
CA ASN A 267 10.71 -15.56 -7.63
C ASN A 267 11.07 -14.14 -8.05
N CYS A 268 10.45 -13.66 -9.13
CA CYS A 268 10.63 -12.29 -9.58
C CYS A 268 9.82 -11.33 -8.70
N VAL A 269 10.49 -10.33 -8.14
CA VAL A 269 9.88 -9.26 -7.35
C VAL A 269 9.80 -7.93 -8.12
N TYR A 270 10.02 -7.96 -9.42
CA TYR A 270 9.90 -6.84 -10.36
C TYR A 270 10.83 -5.65 -10.08
N CYS A 271 11.91 -5.86 -9.32
CA CYS A 271 12.85 -4.82 -8.88
C CYS A 271 13.67 -4.17 -9.99
N ASN A 272 13.62 -4.73 -11.21
CA ASN A 272 14.32 -4.24 -12.41
C ASN A 272 15.87 -4.24 -12.33
N HIS A 273 16.49 -4.97 -11.40
CA HIS A 273 17.95 -5.16 -11.37
C HIS A 273 18.51 -5.78 -12.66
N CYS A 274 17.69 -6.57 -13.33
CA CYS A 274 17.98 -7.13 -14.63
C CYS A 274 18.14 -6.10 -15.76
N GLN A 275 17.89 -4.82 -15.50
CA GLN A 275 18.11 -3.74 -16.48
C GLN A 275 19.56 -3.20 -16.45
N PRO A 276 20.05 -2.63 -17.56
CA PRO A 276 19.42 -2.54 -18.87
C PRO A 276 19.44 -3.87 -19.63
N CYS A 277 18.36 -4.21 -20.34
CA CYS A 277 18.34 -5.32 -21.29
C CYS A 277 18.98 -4.88 -22.62
N LEU A 278 19.84 -5.72 -23.21
CA LEU A 278 20.54 -5.40 -24.47
C LEU A 278 19.61 -5.14 -25.64
N VAL A 279 18.44 -5.79 -25.64
CA VAL A 279 17.42 -5.66 -26.69
C VAL A 279 16.22 -4.81 -26.24
N GLY A 280 16.31 -4.15 -25.09
CA GLY A 280 15.32 -3.20 -24.63
C GLY A 280 14.08 -3.80 -23.95
N ILE A 281 14.07 -5.10 -23.60
CA ILE A 281 12.96 -5.70 -22.84
C ILE A 281 12.90 -5.08 -21.45
N GLN A 282 11.73 -4.63 -21.03
CA GLN A 282 11.47 -4.21 -19.66
C GLN A 282 11.18 -5.47 -18.80
N VAL A 283 12.25 -6.18 -18.44
CA VAL A 283 12.18 -7.54 -17.87
C VAL A 283 11.27 -7.63 -16.65
N GLY A 284 11.34 -6.69 -15.70
CA GLY A 284 10.45 -6.68 -14.53
C GLY A 284 8.98 -6.48 -14.90
N LEU A 285 8.68 -5.58 -15.84
CA LEU A 285 7.33 -5.33 -16.31
C LEU A 285 6.74 -6.52 -17.06
N VAL A 286 7.54 -7.14 -17.93
CA VAL A 286 7.16 -8.35 -18.67
C VAL A 286 6.83 -9.49 -17.70
N ASN A 287 7.67 -9.69 -16.68
CA ASN A 287 7.40 -10.68 -15.62
C ASN A 287 6.10 -10.37 -14.86
N LYS A 288 5.87 -9.10 -14.53
CA LYS A 288 4.65 -8.68 -13.82
C LYS A 288 3.40 -9.02 -14.63
N TYR A 289 3.36 -8.68 -15.91
CA TYR A 289 2.21 -9.00 -16.76
C TYR A 289 2.00 -10.50 -16.94
N TYR A 290 3.08 -11.28 -17.03
CA TYR A 290 2.99 -12.74 -17.09
C TYR A 290 2.40 -13.34 -15.82
N ASP A 291 2.90 -12.94 -14.65
CA ASP A 291 2.42 -13.47 -13.37
C ASP A 291 0.95 -13.13 -13.13
N LEU A 292 0.51 -11.93 -13.50
CA LEU A 292 -0.89 -11.52 -13.44
C LEU A 292 -1.76 -12.28 -14.44
N ALA A 293 -1.31 -12.42 -15.69
CA ALA A 293 -2.04 -13.15 -16.71
C ALA A 293 -2.24 -14.63 -16.34
N LYS A 294 -1.24 -15.26 -15.72
CA LYS A 294 -1.34 -16.65 -15.23
C LYS A 294 -2.42 -16.85 -14.16
N VAL A 295 -2.75 -15.85 -13.41
CA VAL A 295 -3.87 -15.89 -12.44
C VAL A 295 -5.18 -15.39 -13.04
N GLY A 296 -5.22 -15.22 -14.36
CA GLY A 296 -6.42 -14.92 -15.15
C GLY A 296 -6.72 -13.42 -15.35
N ASP A 297 -5.73 -12.54 -15.13
CA ASP A 297 -5.88 -11.11 -15.42
C ASP A 297 -5.78 -10.86 -16.94
N GLN A 298 -6.93 -10.66 -17.57
CA GLN A 298 -7.02 -10.37 -19.00
C GLN A 298 -6.44 -9.00 -19.35
N LEU A 299 -6.55 -8.02 -18.46
CA LEU A 299 -6.02 -6.67 -18.67
C LEU A 299 -4.48 -6.70 -18.73
N ALA A 300 -3.85 -7.47 -17.85
CA ALA A 300 -2.40 -7.67 -17.88
C ALA A 300 -1.94 -8.33 -19.17
N ALA A 301 -2.69 -9.33 -19.66
CA ALA A 301 -2.43 -9.96 -20.95
C ALA A 301 -2.54 -8.97 -22.12
N ASP A 302 -3.53 -8.08 -22.08
CA ASP A 302 -3.72 -7.05 -23.11
C ASP A 302 -2.65 -5.95 -23.03
N HIS A 303 -2.18 -5.60 -21.86
CA HIS A 303 -1.06 -4.69 -21.66
C HIS A 303 0.26 -5.29 -22.16
N TYR A 304 0.50 -6.58 -21.92
CA TYR A 304 1.68 -7.26 -22.46
C TYR A 304 1.70 -7.19 -24.00
N LYS A 305 0.57 -7.45 -24.67
CA LYS A 305 0.45 -7.39 -26.14
C LYS A 305 0.79 -6.01 -26.72
N LYS A 306 0.58 -4.94 -25.94
CA LYS A 306 0.85 -3.56 -26.34
C LYS A 306 2.30 -3.09 -26.09
N LEU A 307 3.14 -3.93 -25.45
CA LEU A 307 4.54 -3.58 -25.25
C LEU A 307 5.27 -3.49 -26.59
N ASP A 308 6.11 -2.48 -26.75
CA ASP A 308 6.95 -2.27 -27.94
C ASP A 308 7.96 -3.42 -28.11
N VAL A 309 8.55 -3.88 -26.98
CA VAL A 309 9.53 -4.97 -26.96
C VAL A 309 9.02 -6.06 -26.02
N LYS A 310 8.79 -7.23 -26.57
CA LYS A 310 8.23 -8.41 -25.88
C LYS A 310 9.29 -9.44 -25.52
N ALA A 311 8.89 -10.49 -24.80
CA ALA A 311 9.77 -11.59 -24.40
C ALA A 311 10.40 -12.31 -25.60
N SER A 312 9.70 -12.40 -26.73
CA SER A 312 10.20 -13.01 -27.98
C SER A 312 11.44 -12.30 -28.56
N ALA A 313 11.70 -11.04 -28.20
CA ALA A 313 12.93 -10.36 -28.57
C ALA A 313 14.17 -10.83 -27.80
N CYS A 314 14.01 -11.73 -26.84
CA CYS A 314 15.11 -12.17 -25.96
C CYS A 314 16.16 -12.99 -26.71
N VAL A 315 17.37 -12.48 -26.74
CA VAL A 315 18.54 -13.14 -27.37
C VAL A 315 19.26 -14.14 -26.44
N GLN A 316 18.69 -14.45 -25.30
CA GLN A 316 19.21 -15.45 -24.35
C GLN A 316 20.65 -15.18 -23.89
N CYS A 317 21.03 -13.92 -23.74
CA CYS A 317 22.40 -13.51 -23.38
C CYS A 317 22.78 -13.76 -21.92
N GLY A 318 21.83 -14.11 -21.03
CA GLY A 318 22.07 -14.39 -19.62
C GLY A 318 22.32 -13.15 -18.72
N HIS A 319 22.47 -11.96 -19.31
CA HIS A 319 22.84 -10.76 -18.58
C HIS A 319 21.86 -10.38 -17.44
N CYS A 320 20.57 -10.66 -17.64
CA CYS A 320 19.53 -10.47 -16.64
C CYS A 320 19.58 -11.54 -15.54
N ASP A 321 20.04 -12.75 -15.85
CA ASP A 321 20.23 -13.84 -14.88
C ASP A 321 21.36 -13.49 -13.91
N ASP A 322 22.51 -13.07 -14.45
CA ASP A 322 23.70 -12.70 -13.66
C ASP A 322 23.44 -11.50 -12.72
N ARG A 323 22.50 -10.64 -13.08
CA ARG A 323 22.13 -9.46 -12.30
C ARG A 323 20.97 -9.68 -11.35
N CYS A 324 20.27 -10.81 -11.44
CA CYS A 324 19.11 -11.04 -10.62
C CYS A 324 19.51 -11.36 -9.17
N PRO A 325 19.28 -10.45 -8.20
CA PRO A 325 19.67 -10.70 -6.82
C PRO A 325 18.83 -11.80 -6.17
N PHE A 326 17.71 -12.20 -6.79
CA PHE A 326 16.83 -13.27 -6.32
C PHE A 326 17.05 -14.59 -7.05
N GLY A 327 18.09 -14.70 -7.87
CA GLY A 327 18.45 -15.93 -8.58
C GLY A 327 17.38 -16.43 -9.55
N VAL A 328 16.55 -15.52 -10.09
CA VAL A 328 15.54 -15.88 -11.10
C VAL A 328 16.23 -16.12 -12.43
N ALA A 329 16.03 -17.28 -13.04
CA ALA A 329 16.49 -17.57 -14.39
C ALA A 329 15.65 -16.77 -15.42
N GLN A 330 15.92 -15.48 -15.52
CA GLN A 330 15.13 -14.53 -16.32
C GLN A 330 15.15 -14.90 -17.81
N SER A 331 16.28 -15.36 -18.34
CA SER A 331 16.38 -15.79 -19.72
C SER A 331 15.47 -16.98 -20.03
N GLN A 332 15.41 -17.96 -19.14
CA GLN A 332 14.48 -19.10 -19.26
C GLN A 332 13.04 -18.61 -19.12
N ARG A 333 12.79 -17.71 -18.21
CA ARG A 333 11.44 -17.15 -17.99
C ARG A 333 10.95 -16.34 -19.20
N MET A 334 11.82 -15.68 -19.95
CA MET A 334 11.44 -15.03 -21.22
C MET A 334 10.89 -16.03 -22.26
N LYS A 335 11.44 -17.27 -22.32
CA LYS A 335 10.88 -18.32 -23.18
C LYS A 335 9.50 -18.76 -22.73
N GLU A 336 9.32 -18.97 -21.44
CA GLU A 336 8.01 -19.34 -20.87
C GLU A 336 6.96 -18.26 -21.14
N ILE A 337 7.35 -16.99 -21.09
CA ILE A 337 6.47 -15.85 -21.35
C ILE A 337 6.12 -15.77 -22.84
N GLU A 338 7.10 -15.97 -23.71
CA GLU A 338 6.89 -16.05 -25.16
C GLU A 338 5.91 -17.18 -25.50
N GLU A 339 6.13 -18.39 -24.96
CA GLU A 339 5.23 -19.53 -25.16
C GLU A 339 3.81 -19.25 -24.66
N TYR A 340 3.67 -18.62 -23.50
CA TYR A 340 2.38 -18.33 -22.89
C TYR A 340 1.56 -17.31 -23.71
N PHE A 341 2.18 -16.24 -24.18
CA PHE A 341 1.50 -15.18 -24.93
C PHE A 341 1.53 -15.39 -26.44
N GLY A 342 2.37 -16.28 -26.94
CA GLY A 342 2.55 -16.55 -28.36
C GLY A 342 3.29 -15.43 -29.12
N CYS A 343 3.97 -14.54 -28.45
CA CYS A 343 4.68 -13.38 -29.04
C CYS A 343 5.77 -12.80 -28.15
#